data_0062667d9fcfcffe30697fe92e2b9c09
#
_entry.id   0062667d9fcfcffe30697fe92e2b9c09
#
_cell.length_a   1.000
_cell.length_b   1.000
_cell.length_c   1.000
_cell.angle_alpha   90.00
_cell.angle_beta   90.00
_cell.angle_gamma   90.00
#
_symmetry.space_group_name_H-M   'P 1'
#
loop_
_entity.id
_entity.type
_entity.pdbx_description
1 polymer ?
#
loop_
_entity_poly.entity_id
_entity_poly.type
_entity_poly.pdbx_seq_one_letter_code
_entity_poly.pdbx_strand_id
1 'polypeptide(L)'
;TKVSLSAKANENWIFLEWSGDISDTTSSIVITVNEPVEVIATFQQFWLMENGITIDCANASVGDKGFIKDVQYTKRTASQITSENASLSCTSGITDMSELFQNEVSFNGDISHWDVSSVSSMGNMFFGAVEFNTDISIWDLSNVTNMAGIFANTKFNLDLSEWVLTS
;
A
#
# COMPACT_ATOMS: atom_id res chain seq x y z
N THR A 1 36.78 10.85 17.59
CA THR A 1 36.89 11.05 16.12
C THR A 1 35.50 11.29 15.52
N LYS A 2 35.38 12.22 14.55
CA LYS A 2 34.14 12.39 13.77
C LYS A 2 34.13 11.41 12.60
N VAL A 3 33.02 10.71 12.39
CA VAL A 3 32.81 9.76 11.31
C VAL A 3 31.52 10.14 10.56
N SER A 4 31.63 10.27 9.23
CA SER A 4 30.47 10.48 8.36
C SER A 4 29.96 9.12 7.88
N LEU A 5 28.67 8.88 8.06
CA LEU A 5 27.99 7.69 7.57
C LEU A 5 26.97 8.11 6.51
N SER A 6 26.83 7.31 5.46
CA SER A 6 25.82 7.53 4.43
C SER A 6 25.21 6.18 4.06
N ALA A 7 23.89 6.07 4.25
CA ALA A 7 23.12 4.93 3.82
C ALA A 7 22.70 5.14 2.36
N LYS A 8 23.09 4.22 1.49
CA LYS A 8 22.69 4.21 0.08
C LYS A 8 21.86 2.96 -0.16
N ALA A 9 20.59 3.17 -0.43
CA ALA A 9 19.70 2.08 -0.80
C ALA A 9 20.10 1.48 -2.16
N ASN A 10 19.93 0.17 -2.32
CA ASN A 10 19.93 -0.46 -3.62
C ASN A 10 18.68 -0.05 -4.41
N GLU A 11 18.66 -0.35 -5.71
CA GLU A 11 17.46 -0.20 -6.53
C GLU A 11 16.25 -0.90 -5.85
N ASN A 12 15.11 -0.22 -5.83
CA ASN A 12 13.85 -0.70 -5.22
C ASN A 12 13.80 -0.75 -3.68
N TRP A 13 14.79 -0.19 -2.99
CA TRP A 13 14.77 -0.04 -1.54
C TRP A 13 14.85 1.43 -1.15
N ILE A 14 14.22 1.82 -0.06
CA ILE A 14 14.39 3.14 0.54
C ILE A 14 15.03 3.00 1.92
N PHE A 15 15.89 3.95 2.26
CA PHE A 15 16.43 4.04 3.60
C PHE A 15 15.34 4.47 4.56
N LEU A 16 15.19 3.76 5.68
CA LEU A 16 14.21 4.06 6.71
C LEU A 16 14.85 4.84 7.85
N GLU A 17 15.85 4.25 8.49
CA GLU A 17 16.45 4.83 9.68
C GLU A 17 17.84 4.23 10.00
N TRP A 18 18.58 4.94 10.84
CA TRP A 18 19.68 4.43 11.63
C TRP A 18 19.17 4.00 13.01
N SER A 19 19.68 2.88 13.52
CA SER A 19 19.39 2.35 14.85
C SER A 19 20.65 1.77 15.50
N GLY A 20 20.52 1.20 16.70
CA GLY A 20 21.64 0.79 17.54
C GLY A 20 21.97 1.86 18.59
N ASP A 21 23.23 2.25 18.71
CA ASP A 21 23.65 3.30 19.65
C ASP A 21 23.31 4.73 19.17
N ILE A 22 22.75 4.85 17.97
CA ILE A 22 22.23 6.11 17.41
C ILE A 22 20.81 5.90 16.91
N SER A 23 20.05 7.00 16.75
CA SER A 23 18.75 7.00 16.10
C SER A 23 18.61 8.25 15.23
N ASP A 24 18.42 8.07 13.93
CA ASP A 24 18.25 9.17 12.98
C ASP A 24 17.54 8.66 11.72
N THR A 25 16.76 9.50 11.08
CA THR A 25 16.03 9.19 9.83
C THR A 25 16.65 9.84 8.60
N THR A 26 17.71 10.64 8.75
CA THR A 26 18.44 11.20 7.61
C THR A 26 19.45 10.20 7.06
N SER A 27 19.47 10.01 5.75
CA SER A 27 20.34 9.01 5.11
C SER A 27 21.86 9.31 5.21
N SER A 28 22.22 10.52 5.65
CA SER A 28 23.62 10.91 5.86
C SER A 28 23.76 11.65 7.18
N ILE A 29 24.61 11.11 8.07
CA ILE A 29 24.85 11.63 9.41
C ILE A 29 26.34 11.75 9.73
N VAL A 30 26.67 12.59 10.71
CA VAL A 30 28.03 12.70 11.27
C VAL A 30 27.95 12.38 12.75
N ILE A 31 28.63 11.33 13.17
CA ILE A 31 28.70 10.91 14.57
C ILE A 31 30.08 11.15 15.17
N THR A 32 30.13 11.33 16.50
CA THR A 32 31.39 11.39 17.22
C THR A 32 31.65 10.05 17.91
N VAL A 33 32.70 9.37 17.49
CA VAL A 33 33.04 8.04 18.00
C VAL A 33 34.20 8.17 18.99
N ASN A 34 33.95 7.91 20.26
CA ASN A 34 34.94 7.91 21.35
C ASN A 34 35.19 6.48 21.91
N GLU A 35 34.26 5.57 21.66
CA GLU A 35 34.25 4.17 22.03
C GLU A 35 33.61 3.34 20.93
N PRO A 36 33.66 2.01 20.92
CA PRO A 36 32.95 1.20 19.95
C PRO A 36 31.46 1.52 19.95
N VAL A 37 30.88 1.75 18.76
CA VAL A 37 29.44 2.03 18.54
C VAL A 37 28.88 1.04 17.55
N GLU A 38 27.67 0.54 17.80
CA GLU A 38 26.88 -0.23 16.86
C GLU A 38 25.95 0.70 16.09
N VAL A 39 25.98 0.62 14.76
CA VAL A 39 25.13 1.42 13.88
C VAL A 39 24.51 0.51 12.83
N ILE A 40 23.18 0.48 12.81
CA ILE A 40 22.40 -0.33 11.89
C ILE A 40 21.62 0.58 10.93
N ALA A 41 21.78 0.38 9.63
CA ALA A 41 20.96 1.03 8.61
C ALA A 41 19.80 0.10 8.21
N THR A 42 18.59 0.57 8.35
CA THR A 42 17.36 -0.15 7.99
C THR A 42 16.82 0.36 6.67
N PHE A 43 16.41 -0.55 5.79
CA PHE A 43 15.83 -0.26 4.49
C PHE A 43 14.51 -0.99 4.32
N GLN A 44 13.59 -0.42 3.51
CA GLN A 44 12.28 -1.03 3.24
C GLN A 44 11.85 -0.85 1.78
N GLN A 45 10.89 -1.68 1.35
CA GLN A 45 10.26 -1.63 0.03
C GLN A 45 8.76 -1.28 0.10
N PHE A 46 8.22 -1.12 1.31
CA PHE A 46 6.85 -0.74 1.58
C PHE A 46 6.84 0.58 2.35
N TRP A 47 6.05 1.55 1.94
CA TRP A 47 5.91 2.84 2.62
C TRP A 47 4.51 3.42 2.48
N LEU A 48 4.16 4.35 3.36
CA LEU A 48 2.96 5.16 3.21
C LEU A 48 3.21 6.27 2.20
N MET A 49 2.26 6.50 1.30
CA MET A 49 2.26 7.67 0.44
C MET A 49 2.02 8.95 1.26
N GLU A 50 2.14 10.12 0.64
CA GLU A 50 1.98 11.43 1.31
C GLU A 50 0.61 11.62 1.95
N ASN A 51 -0.43 10.93 1.46
CA ASN A 51 -1.77 10.95 2.08
C ASN A 51 -1.83 10.21 3.43
N GLY A 52 -0.75 9.55 3.86
CA GLY A 52 -0.64 8.85 5.14
C GLY A 52 -1.51 7.60 5.29
N ILE A 53 -2.14 7.13 4.22
CA ILE A 53 -3.06 5.98 4.20
C ILE A 53 -2.63 4.96 3.16
N THR A 54 -2.46 5.36 1.89
CA THR A 54 -2.11 4.44 0.79
C THR A 54 -0.73 3.84 0.98
N ILE A 55 -0.64 2.52 0.82
CA ILE A 55 0.62 1.77 0.93
C ILE A 55 1.16 1.52 -0.47
N ASP A 56 2.35 2.07 -0.74
CA ASP A 56 3.10 1.77 -1.94
C ASP A 56 4.09 0.62 -1.70
N CYS A 57 4.05 -0.37 -2.56
CA CYS A 57 4.98 -1.47 -2.67
C CYS A 57 5.38 -1.76 -4.13
N ALA A 58 5.33 -0.73 -4.99
CA ALA A 58 5.58 -0.89 -6.42
C ALA A 58 6.92 -1.60 -6.69
N ASN A 59 7.93 -1.28 -5.89
CA ASN A 59 9.29 -1.82 -6.03
C ASN A 59 9.50 -3.22 -5.42
N ALA A 60 8.55 -3.73 -4.63
CA ALA A 60 8.62 -5.08 -4.07
C ALA A 60 8.24 -6.13 -5.11
N SER A 61 8.71 -7.36 -4.93
CA SER A 61 8.27 -8.52 -5.71
C SER A 61 6.98 -9.10 -5.15
N VAL A 62 6.18 -9.77 -5.97
CA VAL A 62 4.99 -10.50 -5.50
C VAL A 62 5.42 -11.56 -4.48
N GLY A 63 4.78 -11.54 -3.30
CA GLY A 63 5.10 -12.38 -2.16
C GLY A 63 5.99 -11.71 -1.12
N ASP A 64 6.68 -10.61 -1.46
CA ASP A 64 7.44 -9.85 -0.47
C ASP A 64 6.53 -9.27 0.61
N LYS A 65 7.11 -9.13 1.79
CA LYS A 65 6.44 -8.63 2.98
C LYS A 65 7.14 -7.40 3.51
N GLY A 66 6.35 -6.44 3.96
CA GLY A 66 6.85 -5.23 4.60
C GLY A 66 5.97 -4.81 5.77
N PHE A 67 6.51 -3.97 6.66
CA PHE A 67 5.79 -3.49 7.84
C PHE A 67 5.46 -2.00 7.68
N ILE A 68 4.23 -1.65 7.98
CA ILE A 68 3.77 -0.28 8.14
C ILE A 68 3.12 -0.17 9.52
N LYS A 69 3.69 0.65 10.42
CA LYS A 69 3.17 0.83 11.79
C LYS A 69 2.90 -0.51 12.51
N ASP A 70 3.87 -1.42 12.49
CA ASP A 70 3.81 -2.75 13.10
C ASP A 70 2.82 -3.75 12.47
N VAL A 71 2.13 -3.38 11.41
CA VAL A 71 1.27 -4.27 10.63
C VAL A 71 2.03 -4.81 9.42
N GLN A 72 2.04 -6.13 9.26
CA GLN A 72 2.70 -6.78 8.13
C GLN A 72 1.77 -6.88 6.93
N TYR A 73 2.19 -6.28 5.83
CA TYR A 73 1.54 -6.37 4.53
C TYR A 73 2.32 -7.29 3.59
N THR A 74 1.62 -7.87 2.63
CA THR A 74 2.22 -8.71 1.59
C THR A 74 1.82 -8.17 0.22
N LYS A 75 2.80 -8.00 -0.70
CA LYS A 75 2.48 -7.68 -2.09
C LYS A 75 1.84 -8.88 -2.79
N ARG A 76 0.67 -8.67 -3.38
CA ARG A 76 -0.13 -9.71 -4.05
C ARG A 76 -0.54 -9.30 -5.45
N THR A 77 -0.75 -10.29 -6.30
CA THR A 77 -1.52 -10.12 -7.55
C THR A 77 -3.02 -10.14 -7.23
N ALA A 78 -3.86 -9.64 -8.14
CA ALA A 78 -5.32 -9.71 -7.97
C ALA A 78 -5.81 -11.13 -7.67
N SER A 79 -5.30 -12.14 -8.38
CA SER A 79 -5.69 -13.55 -8.20
C SER A 79 -5.28 -14.18 -6.87
N GLN A 80 -4.40 -13.53 -6.11
CA GLN A 80 -3.97 -13.99 -4.77
C GLN A 80 -4.73 -13.29 -3.64
N ILE A 81 -5.50 -12.26 -3.96
CA ILE A 81 -6.31 -11.54 -2.97
C ILE A 81 -7.62 -12.27 -2.75
N THR A 82 -7.99 -12.42 -1.49
CA THR A 82 -9.26 -12.99 -1.02
C THR A 82 -9.89 -12.07 -0.01
N SER A 83 -11.17 -12.27 0.32
CA SER A 83 -11.87 -11.54 1.39
C SER A 83 -11.14 -11.61 2.74
N GLU A 84 -10.40 -12.69 3.01
CA GLU A 84 -9.68 -12.90 4.29
C GLU A 84 -8.35 -12.16 4.37
N ASN A 85 -7.67 -11.93 3.23
CA ASN A 85 -6.33 -11.32 3.22
C ASN A 85 -6.29 -9.91 2.63
N ALA A 86 -7.41 -9.40 2.13
CA ALA A 86 -7.50 -8.09 1.48
C ALA A 86 -6.92 -6.96 2.34
N SER A 87 -7.26 -6.91 3.63
CA SER A 87 -6.81 -5.87 4.57
C SER A 87 -5.31 -5.92 4.89
N LEU A 88 -4.61 -6.98 4.48
CA LEU A 88 -3.15 -7.14 4.62
C LEU A 88 -2.44 -7.26 3.27
N SER A 89 -3.12 -6.85 2.21
CA SER A 89 -2.58 -6.87 0.85
C SER A 89 -2.07 -5.50 0.45
N CYS A 90 -0.89 -5.46 -0.16
CA CYS A 90 -0.43 -4.31 -0.93
C CYS A 90 -0.63 -4.58 -2.41
N THR A 91 -1.18 -3.61 -3.12
CA THR A 91 -1.78 -3.77 -4.46
C THR A 91 -1.07 -3.00 -5.56
N SER A 92 -0.01 -2.24 -5.24
CA SER A 92 0.70 -1.42 -6.23
C SER A 92 1.08 -2.20 -7.49
N GLY A 93 0.71 -1.65 -8.64
CA GLY A 93 0.98 -2.22 -9.95
C GLY A 93 -0.06 -3.23 -10.44
N ILE A 94 -1.15 -3.51 -9.69
CA ILE A 94 -2.29 -4.25 -10.22
C ILE A 94 -3.02 -3.37 -11.24
N THR A 95 -3.32 -3.91 -12.41
CA THR A 95 -3.97 -3.18 -13.50
C THR A 95 -5.43 -3.58 -13.73
N ASP A 96 -5.83 -4.76 -13.28
CA ASP A 96 -7.20 -5.27 -13.39
C ASP A 96 -7.65 -5.87 -12.05
N MET A 97 -8.72 -5.30 -11.49
CA MET A 97 -9.40 -5.73 -10.27
C MET A 97 -10.86 -6.12 -10.54
N SER A 98 -11.19 -6.39 -11.79
CA SER A 98 -12.55 -6.80 -12.16
C SER A 98 -12.96 -8.06 -11.40
N GLU A 99 -14.21 -8.08 -10.91
CA GLU A 99 -14.85 -9.22 -10.23
C GLU A 99 -14.16 -9.69 -8.93
N LEU A 100 -13.17 -8.94 -8.39
CA LEU A 100 -12.30 -9.39 -7.28
C LEU A 100 -13.07 -9.84 -6.04
N PHE A 101 -14.18 -9.17 -5.69
CA PHE A 101 -15.07 -9.53 -4.57
C PHE A 101 -16.51 -9.76 -5.05
N GLN A 102 -16.67 -10.18 -6.31
CA GLN A 102 -18.00 -10.43 -6.87
C GLN A 102 -18.71 -11.54 -6.09
N ASN A 103 -19.92 -11.24 -5.60
CA ASN A 103 -20.76 -12.11 -4.78
C ASN A 103 -20.15 -12.52 -3.42
N GLU A 104 -19.10 -11.84 -2.96
CA GLU A 104 -18.58 -11.98 -1.59
C GLU A 104 -19.50 -11.25 -0.61
N VAL A 105 -20.66 -11.84 -0.33
CA VAL A 105 -21.81 -11.21 0.36
C VAL A 105 -21.42 -10.52 1.68
N SER A 106 -20.50 -11.11 2.44
CA SER A 106 -20.07 -10.62 3.76
C SER A 106 -18.82 -9.74 3.71
N PHE A 107 -18.25 -9.51 2.53
CA PHE A 107 -17.02 -8.72 2.43
C PHE A 107 -17.25 -7.25 2.82
N ASN A 108 -16.55 -6.80 3.83
CA ASN A 108 -16.45 -5.39 4.26
C ASN A 108 -15.07 -5.13 4.90
N GLY A 109 -14.00 -5.74 4.36
CA GLY A 109 -12.64 -5.56 4.85
C GLY A 109 -12.12 -4.15 4.59
N ASP A 110 -11.22 -3.67 5.46
CA ASP A 110 -10.55 -2.40 5.24
C ASP A 110 -9.54 -2.53 4.09
N ILE A 111 -9.80 -1.82 3.02
CA ILE A 111 -8.99 -1.73 1.80
C ILE A 111 -8.69 -0.26 1.44
N SER A 112 -8.91 0.66 2.39
CA SER A 112 -8.66 2.09 2.19
C SER A 112 -7.20 2.37 1.80
N HIS A 113 -6.27 1.57 2.33
CA HIS A 113 -4.83 1.68 2.10
C HIS A 113 -4.35 1.18 0.71
N TRP A 114 -5.22 0.62 -0.10
CA TRP A 114 -4.82 0.08 -1.40
C TRP A 114 -4.36 1.17 -2.37
N ASP A 115 -3.23 0.92 -3.01
CA ASP A 115 -2.80 1.66 -4.17
C ASP A 115 -3.49 1.10 -5.42
N VAL A 116 -4.40 1.88 -5.98
CA VAL A 116 -5.17 1.54 -7.18
C VAL A 116 -4.80 2.43 -8.38
N SER A 117 -3.77 3.25 -8.24
CA SER A 117 -3.35 4.22 -9.26
C SER A 117 -2.98 3.59 -10.62
N SER A 118 -2.62 2.30 -10.63
CA SER A 118 -2.32 1.56 -11.87
C SER A 118 -3.54 0.83 -12.46
N VAL A 119 -4.69 0.84 -11.77
CA VAL A 119 -5.86 0.04 -12.18
C VAL A 119 -6.58 0.70 -13.35
N SER A 120 -6.84 -0.08 -14.39
CA SER A 120 -7.62 0.34 -15.56
C SER A 120 -9.04 -0.23 -15.57
N SER A 121 -9.28 -1.37 -14.90
CA SER A 121 -10.59 -1.99 -14.83
C SER A 121 -10.95 -2.45 -13.42
N MET A 122 -12.18 -2.10 -12.99
CA MET A 122 -12.84 -2.51 -11.74
C MET A 122 -14.26 -3.01 -12.03
N GLY A 123 -14.53 -3.50 -13.24
CA GLY A 123 -15.86 -3.98 -13.63
C GLY A 123 -16.37 -5.05 -12.65
N ASN A 124 -17.58 -4.88 -12.10
CA ASN A 124 -18.21 -5.79 -11.14
C ASN A 124 -17.37 -6.11 -9.88
N MET A 125 -16.36 -5.30 -9.52
CA MET A 125 -15.44 -5.61 -8.43
C MET A 125 -16.16 -5.97 -7.12
N PHE A 126 -17.22 -5.25 -6.77
CA PHE A 126 -18.03 -5.49 -5.57
C PHE A 126 -19.47 -5.91 -5.91
N PHE A 127 -19.76 -6.31 -7.15
CA PHE A 127 -21.11 -6.73 -7.54
C PHE A 127 -21.62 -7.84 -6.60
N GLY A 128 -22.75 -7.61 -5.92
CA GLY A 128 -23.31 -8.59 -4.98
C GLY A 128 -22.56 -8.76 -3.66
N ALA A 129 -21.54 -7.94 -3.38
CA ALA A 129 -20.91 -7.84 -2.06
C ALA A 129 -21.83 -7.04 -1.13
N VAL A 130 -22.89 -7.65 -0.65
CA VAL A 130 -24.03 -6.97 0.00
C VAL A 130 -23.61 -6.11 1.19
N GLU A 131 -22.66 -6.58 2.00
CA GLU A 131 -22.22 -5.86 3.21
C GLU A 131 -21.14 -4.81 2.94
N PHE A 132 -20.65 -4.68 1.70
CA PHE A 132 -19.56 -3.77 1.38
C PHE A 132 -19.97 -2.31 1.57
N ASN A 133 -19.28 -1.61 2.49
CA ASN A 133 -19.44 -0.18 2.76
C ASN A 133 -18.17 0.42 3.39
N THR A 134 -16.99 -0.04 2.98
CA THR A 134 -15.69 0.51 3.41
C THR A 134 -15.41 1.83 2.70
N ASP A 135 -14.82 2.79 3.43
CA ASP A 135 -14.42 4.07 2.86
C ASP A 135 -13.23 3.90 1.90
N ILE A 136 -13.46 4.25 0.64
CA ILE A 136 -12.50 4.20 -0.47
C ILE A 136 -12.45 5.55 -1.21
N SER A 137 -12.91 6.63 -0.56
CA SER A 137 -12.97 7.97 -1.16
C SER A 137 -11.62 8.52 -1.62
N ILE A 138 -10.53 8.05 -1.00
CA ILE A 138 -9.16 8.50 -1.31
C ILE A 138 -8.50 7.75 -2.47
N TRP A 139 -9.15 6.78 -3.06
CA TRP A 139 -8.57 6.02 -4.19
C TRP A 139 -8.32 6.91 -5.41
N ASP A 140 -7.12 6.80 -5.98
CA ASP A 140 -6.78 7.45 -7.25
C ASP A 140 -7.28 6.62 -8.42
N LEU A 141 -8.38 7.06 -9.03
CA LEU A 141 -9.03 6.39 -10.16
C LEU A 141 -8.68 7.02 -11.51
N SER A 142 -7.64 7.86 -11.57
CA SER A 142 -7.27 8.59 -12.79
C SER A 142 -6.99 7.71 -14.00
N ASN A 143 -6.63 6.44 -13.80
CA ASN A 143 -6.39 5.47 -14.87
C ASN A 143 -7.55 4.49 -15.11
N VAL A 144 -8.63 4.56 -14.30
CA VAL A 144 -9.75 3.61 -14.42
C VAL A 144 -10.65 3.99 -15.58
N THR A 145 -10.83 3.07 -16.52
CA THR A 145 -11.69 3.22 -17.70
C THR A 145 -12.94 2.35 -17.66
N ASN A 146 -13.01 1.37 -16.78
CA ASN A 146 -14.16 0.49 -16.63
C ASN A 146 -14.51 0.28 -15.15
N MET A 147 -15.71 0.74 -14.76
CA MET A 147 -16.32 0.52 -13.44
C MET A 147 -17.76 -0.01 -13.56
N ALA A 148 -18.11 -0.63 -14.70
CA ALA A 148 -19.47 -1.12 -14.91
C ALA A 148 -19.89 -2.07 -13.77
N GLY A 149 -21.03 -1.80 -13.13
CA GLY A 149 -21.59 -2.64 -12.07
C GLY A 149 -20.82 -2.70 -10.77
N ILE A 150 -19.81 -1.83 -10.54
CA ILE A 150 -18.87 -1.92 -9.41
C ILE A 150 -19.58 -2.06 -8.05
N PHE A 151 -20.68 -1.35 -7.79
CA PHE A 151 -21.45 -1.40 -6.52
C PHE A 151 -22.85 -1.98 -6.68
N ALA A 152 -23.16 -2.62 -7.80
CA ALA A 152 -24.50 -3.19 -7.99
C ALA A 152 -24.78 -4.26 -6.93
N ASN A 153 -25.96 -4.17 -6.29
CA ASN A 153 -26.40 -5.06 -5.20
C ASN A 153 -25.49 -5.02 -3.95
N THR A 154 -24.91 -3.87 -3.62
CA THR A 154 -24.20 -3.61 -2.36
C THR A 154 -25.01 -2.69 -1.45
N LYS A 155 -24.56 -2.52 -0.20
CA LYS A 155 -25.04 -1.46 0.72
C LYS A 155 -24.25 -0.16 0.58
N PHE A 156 -23.32 -0.07 -0.37
CA PHE A 156 -22.43 1.06 -0.50
C PHE A 156 -23.19 2.38 -0.64
N ASN A 157 -22.95 3.32 0.25
CA ASN A 157 -23.62 4.62 0.29
C ASN A 157 -22.71 5.77 0.77
N LEU A 158 -21.39 5.57 0.74
CA LEU A 158 -20.43 6.58 1.15
C LEU A 158 -20.20 7.63 0.04
N ASP A 159 -19.72 8.80 0.45
CA ASP A 159 -19.43 9.90 -0.45
C ASP A 159 -18.20 9.60 -1.31
N LEU A 160 -18.35 9.74 -2.63
CA LEU A 160 -17.30 9.56 -3.62
C LEU A 160 -17.07 10.85 -4.45
N SER A 161 -17.48 12.00 -3.93
CA SER A 161 -17.35 13.29 -4.63
C SER A 161 -15.91 13.69 -4.94
N GLU A 162 -14.95 13.15 -4.20
CA GLU A 162 -13.51 13.38 -4.42
C GLU A 162 -12.93 12.53 -5.56
N TRP A 163 -13.67 11.57 -6.09
CA TRP A 163 -13.20 10.75 -7.19
C TRP A 163 -13.06 11.55 -8.48
N VAL A 164 -11.83 11.60 -9.01
CA VAL A 164 -11.54 12.20 -10.31
C VAL A 164 -11.52 11.10 -11.36
N LEU A 165 -12.53 11.10 -12.22
CA LEU A 165 -12.63 10.17 -13.33
C LEU A 165 -12.17 10.86 -14.62
N THR A 166 -11.24 10.24 -15.32
CA THR A 166 -10.87 10.68 -16.68
C THR A 166 -11.84 10.06 -17.67
N SER A 167 -12.57 10.92 -18.39
CA SER A 167 -13.54 10.55 -19.46
C SER A 167 -12.81 10.23 -20.78
#